data_4023274665acc7ea611e0ab1d86cb7d6
#
_entry.id   4023274665acc7ea611e0ab1d86cb7d6
#
_cell.length_a   1.000
_cell.length_b   1.000
_cell.length_c   1.000
_cell.angle_alpha   90.00
_cell.angle_beta   90.00
_cell.angle_gamma   90.00
#
_symmetry.space_group_name_H-M   'P 1'
#
loop_
_entity.id
_entity.type
_entity.pdbx_description
1 polymer ?
#
loop_
_entity_poly.entity_id
_entity_poly.type
_entity_poly.pdbx_seq_one_letter_code
_entity_poly.pdbx_strand_id
1 'polypeptide(L)'
;MVRAARAGLKTLKKDGFFLASRSETFLNAAARHLDEESSILGARHLQDLLHGVSGPAVLFLSHAQAGKLVQTYAGTAYRQQATFVKNLTAWSAWNVRDLEKDHIVLKGTALPGESAASYFGAFAGIPSAKAEFPEVLPYGTCAAFSIPVADAQALLNARRSFEDGNGRLVAYNKALKSKSGRPQSPEDWFVNLQPREVVHARFRTDDGVERDALLVRSARDLKLGSEAPNPYRGCLALLLGNDFSAPDTLCASLNSHWTLYGDLPTLRAFADKDFMSYKLKERLSDASVSLPDGFVAYASLSDNPETIQNLFSANLAQPLQNFVQGAGFAPASLGMDLSDERPSLRVSVDTRVLKGTKVQVLERDTTVVVPTGLFPVINFSTGKTNYLYQNAQKSICLNDENGKGVWGIPFKEDLCGRVQCIDYYNSKKIQFLFCAGDKLYLLDRLGHWVNGFPVKLPKPVLLGPDAYDFTGAGGYTIMVLHKDGSLERYNLHGQKSEGWKGIRAPETIKNLPELVETQKGKRYWAVRTSIRTLLYPFEGGDALNLKDEGGKMIKPDAVITPTAKGVSAECYDGRTRDFKLN
;
A
#
# COMPACT_ATOMS: atom_id res chain seq x y z
N MET A 1 24.76 -19.86 40.80
CA MET A 1 24.21 -19.02 41.88
C MET A 1 24.67 -17.57 41.81
N VAL A 2 25.96 -17.26 41.84
CA VAL A 2 26.45 -15.85 41.83
C VAL A 2 25.95 -14.99 40.66
N ARG A 3 25.88 -15.52 39.42
CA ARG A 3 25.35 -14.81 38.27
C ARG A 3 23.84 -14.55 38.35
N ALA A 4 23.09 -15.51 38.90
CA ALA A 4 21.64 -15.37 39.07
C ALA A 4 21.29 -14.31 40.13
N ALA A 5 22.03 -14.30 41.24
CA ALA A 5 21.88 -13.30 42.29
C ALA A 5 22.22 -11.88 41.79
N ARG A 6 23.27 -11.72 40.94
CA ARG A 6 23.61 -10.43 40.28
C ARG A 6 22.51 -9.95 39.32
N ALA A 7 21.72 -10.87 38.78
CA ALA A 7 20.56 -10.56 37.93
C ALA A 7 19.25 -10.35 38.72
N GLY A 8 19.30 -10.29 40.04
CA GLY A 8 18.12 -10.12 40.90
C GLY A 8 17.18 -11.35 40.90
N LEU A 9 17.70 -12.54 40.58
CA LEU A 9 16.93 -13.76 40.58
C LEU A 9 17.03 -14.47 41.93
N LYS A 10 15.88 -14.90 42.45
CA LYS A 10 15.80 -15.88 43.53
C LYS A 10 16.13 -17.26 42.96
N THR A 11 16.78 -18.11 43.74
CA THR A 11 17.24 -19.43 43.28
C THR A 11 16.88 -20.52 44.26
N LEU A 12 16.56 -21.69 43.74
CA LEU A 12 16.31 -22.91 44.51
C LEU A 12 17.05 -24.07 43.84
N LYS A 13 17.67 -24.94 44.64
CA LYS A 13 18.26 -26.22 44.18
C LYS A 13 17.46 -27.36 44.79
N LYS A 14 16.92 -28.24 43.96
CA LYS A 14 16.10 -29.36 44.36
C LYS A 14 16.26 -30.53 43.38
N ASP A 15 16.48 -31.72 43.86
CA ASP A 15 16.55 -33.00 43.11
C ASP A 15 17.45 -32.93 41.84
N GLY A 16 18.61 -32.30 41.98
CA GLY A 16 19.56 -32.12 40.89
C GLY A 16 19.22 -30.93 39.96
N PHE A 17 18.05 -30.32 40.07
CA PHE A 17 17.66 -29.16 39.30
C PHE A 17 18.07 -27.84 39.96
N PHE A 18 18.47 -26.89 39.14
CA PHE A 18 18.71 -25.51 39.57
C PHE A 18 17.61 -24.61 39.00
N LEU A 19 16.75 -24.08 39.88
CA LEU A 19 15.64 -23.22 39.55
C LEU A 19 16.01 -21.77 39.84
N ALA A 20 15.67 -20.83 38.93
CA ALA A 20 15.89 -19.40 39.10
C ALA A 20 14.69 -18.61 38.58
N SER A 21 14.18 -17.69 39.39
CA SER A 21 13.06 -16.81 38.99
C SER A 21 13.08 -15.51 39.81
N ARG A 22 12.49 -14.45 39.27
CA ARG A 22 12.21 -13.23 40.05
C ARG A 22 11.04 -13.43 41.03
N SER A 23 10.16 -14.40 40.76
CA SER A 23 8.99 -14.71 41.58
C SER A 23 9.29 -15.88 42.50
N GLU A 24 9.22 -15.65 43.81
CA GLU A 24 9.35 -16.71 44.84
C GLU A 24 8.16 -17.67 44.80
N THR A 25 6.96 -17.15 44.54
CA THR A 25 5.76 -17.96 44.38
C THR A 25 5.93 -18.98 43.26
N PHE A 26 6.55 -18.56 42.14
CA PHE A 26 6.83 -19.46 41.03
C PHE A 26 7.87 -20.53 41.39
N LEU A 27 8.94 -20.18 42.12
CA LEU A 27 9.92 -21.15 42.60
C LEU A 27 9.29 -22.19 43.52
N ASN A 28 8.43 -21.75 44.45
CA ASN A 28 7.75 -22.64 45.39
C ASN A 28 6.74 -23.55 44.67
N ALA A 29 6.06 -23.04 43.63
CA ALA A 29 5.19 -23.88 42.81
C ALA A 29 5.97 -24.91 42.01
N ALA A 30 7.10 -24.50 41.40
CA ALA A 30 7.98 -25.40 40.66
C ALA A 30 8.59 -26.48 41.58
N ALA A 31 8.97 -26.13 42.83
CA ALA A 31 9.46 -27.07 43.81
C ALA A 31 8.42 -28.11 44.22
N ARG A 32 7.17 -27.70 44.43
CA ARG A 32 6.05 -28.63 44.71
C ARG A 32 5.77 -29.56 43.55
N HIS A 33 5.84 -29.02 42.31
CA HIS A 33 5.66 -29.84 41.11
C HIS A 33 6.70 -30.96 40.97
N LEU A 34 7.95 -30.71 41.40
CA LEU A 34 8.98 -31.74 41.46
C LEU A 34 8.67 -32.81 42.53
N ASP A 35 8.04 -32.44 43.68
CA ASP A 35 7.61 -33.38 44.71
C ASP A 35 6.45 -34.28 44.26
N GLU A 36 5.56 -33.77 43.44
CA GLU A 36 4.36 -34.48 43.01
C GLU A 36 4.62 -35.51 41.91
N GLU A 37 5.88 -35.68 41.47
CA GLU A 37 6.30 -36.57 40.37
C GLU A 37 5.45 -36.41 39.10
N SER A 38 4.66 -35.33 39.02
CA SER A 38 3.84 -35.05 37.86
C SER A 38 4.69 -34.36 36.78
N SER A 39 4.65 -34.86 35.56
CA SER A 39 5.41 -34.29 34.45
C SER A 39 4.49 -33.92 33.29
N ILE A 40 4.69 -32.74 32.71
CA ILE A 40 4.04 -32.39 31.47
C ILE A 40 4.39 -33.36 30.33
N LEU A 41 5.52 -34.05 30.44
CA LEU A 41 5.91 -35.11 29.48
C LEU A 41 4.98 -36.33 29.53
N GLY A 42 4.21 -36.51 30.62
CA GLY A 42 3.11 -37.49 30.67
C GLY A 42 1.88 -37.08 29.90
N ALA A 43 1.79 -35.84 29.43
CA ALA A 43 0.71 -35.42 28.53
C ALA A 43 0.86 -36.15 27.19
N ARG A 44 -0.13 -37.00 26.87
CA ARG A 44 -0.14 -37.99 25.79
C ARG A 44 0.40 -37.47 24.46
N HIS A 45 0.15 -36.19 24.15
CA HIS A 45 0.50 -35.59 22.86
C HIS A 45 1.81 -34.79 22.86
N LEU A 46 2.35 -34.43 24.03
CA LEU A 46 3.58 -33.66 24.09
C LEU A 46 4.80 -34.50 23.64
N GLN A 47 4.79 -35.80 23.92
CA GLN A 47 5.83 -36.70 23.47
C GLN A 47 5.95 -36.77 21.97
N ASP A 48 4.80 -36.76 21.24
CA ASP A 48 4.77 -36.78 19.78
C ASP A 48 5.38 -35.51 19.17
N LEU A 49 5.22 -34.37 19.85
CA LEU A 49 5.84 -33.10 19.43
C LEU A 49 7.34 -33.07 19.71
N LEU A 50 7.80 -33.69 20.82
CA LEU A 50 9.21 -33.72 21.19
C LEU A 50 10.07 -34.41 20.12
N HIS A 51 9.53 -35.45 19.47
CA HIS A 51 10.23 -36.18 18.41
C HIS A 51 10.30 -35.37 17.07
N GLY A 52 9.45 -34.36 16.88
CA GLY A 52 9.37 -33.56 15.65
C GLY A 52 10.15 -32.25 15.67
N VAL A 53 10.76 -31.85 16.78
CA VAL A 53 11.47 -30.59 16.95
C VAL A 53 12.93 -30.79 17.33
N SER A 54 13.80 -30.08 16.61
CA SER A 54 15.25 -30.10 16.89
C SER A 54 15.79 -28.68 16.73
N GLY A 55 16.61 -28.22 17.67
CA GLY A 55 17.22 -26.90 17.60
C GLY A 55 17.80 -26.45 18.94
N PRO A 56 18.52 -25.31 18.93
CA PRO A 56 19.17 -24.80 20.14
C PRO A 56 18.17 -24.31 21.20
N ALA A 57 16.96 -23.94 20.79
CA ALA A 57 15.86 -23.55 21.67
C ALA A 57 14.52 -23.94 21.06
N VAL A 58 13.65 -24.53 21.87
CA VAL A 58 12.29 -24.94 21.49
C VAL A 58 11.31 -24.37 22.51
N LEU A 59 10.26 -23.73 22.00
CA LEU A 59 9.14 -23.22 22.78
C LEU A 59 7.94 -24.16 22.60
N PHE A 60 7.41 -24.70 23.67
CA PHE A 60 6.16 -25.45 23.69
C PHE A 60 5.02 -24.58 24.18
N LEU A 61 3.93 -24.55 23.43
CA LEU A 61 2.75 -23.75 23.73
C LEU A 61 1.55 -24.67 23.97
N SER A 62 1.02 -24.66 25.19
CA SER A 62 -0.28 -25.24 25.49
C SER A 62 -1.38 -24.25 25.10
N HIS A 63 -2.20 -24.58 24.09
CA HIS A 63 -3.26 -23.70 23.62
C HIS A 63 -4.38 -23.50 24.63
N ALA A 64 -4.63 -24.50 25.49
CA ALA A 64 -5.54 -24.34 26.62
C ALA A 64 -5.12 -23.22 27.58
N GLN A 65 -3.80 -23.05 27.78
CA GLN A 65 -3.25 -21.96 28.60
C GLN A 65 -3.03 -20.69 27.82
N ALA A 66 -2.74 -20.78 26.51
CA ALA A 66 -2.59 -19.63 25.63
C ALA A 66 -3.87 -18.78 25.58
N GLY A 67 -5.05 -19.39 25.67
CA GLY A 67 -6.31 -18.66 25.82
C GLY A 67 -6.33 -17.73 27.03
N LYS A 68 -5.72 -18.12 28.17
CA LYS A 68 -5.58 -17.25 29.35
C LYS A 68 -4.61 -16.09 29.10
N LEU A 69 -3.53 -16.34 28.35
CA LEU A 69 -2.61 -15.28 27.95
C LEU A 69 -3.32 -14.25 27.06
N VAL A 70 -4.12 -14.70 26.10
CA VAL A 70 -4.94 -13.80 25.27
C VAL A 70 -5.91 -12.98 26.13
N GLN A 71 -6.61 -13.59 27.09
CA GLN A 71 -7.47 -12.84 28.01
C GLN A 71 -6.73 -11.77 28.80
N THR A 72 -5.46 -12.02 29.16
CA THR A 72 -4.66 -11.11 29.99
C THR A 72 -4.00 -10.01 29.16
N TYR A 73 -3.48 -10.36 27.98
CA TYR A 73 -2.61 -9.48 27.19
C TYR A 73 -3.25 -8.94 25.91
N ALA A 74 -4.41 -9.43 25.52
CA ALA A 74 -5.14 -8.84 24.39
C ALA A 74 -5.86 -7.57 24.81
N GLY A 75 -6.02 -6.65 23.87
CA GLY A 75 -6.89 -5.50 23.98
C GLY A 75 -8.34 -5.93 24.19
N THR A 76 -9.13 -5.06 24.76
CA THR A 76 -10.52 -5.38 25.21
C THR A 76 -11.37 -5.95 24.06
N ALA A 77 -11.24 -5.40 22.86
CA ALA A 77 -11.98 -5.86 21.68
C ALA A 77 -11.63 -7.29 21.22
N TYR A 78 -10.42 -7.77 21.56
CA TYR A 78 -9.89 -9.06 21.09
C TYR A 78 -9.87 -10.15 22.16
N ARG A 79 -10.27 -9.85 23.40
CA ARG A 79 -10.30 -10.85 24.50
C ARG A 79 -11.24 -12.03 24.22
N GLN A 80 -12.28 -11.81 23.44
CA GLN A 80 -13.18 -12.89 23.00
C GLN A 80 -12.49 -13.94 22.13
N GLN A 81 -11.37 -13.59 21.45
CA GLN A 81 -10.58 -14.54 20.67
C GLN A 81 -9.84 -15.57 21.55
N ALA A 82 -9.82 -15.41 22.87
CA ALA A 82 -9.23 -16.37 23.78
C ALA A 82 -9.82 -17.79 23.63
N THR A 83 -11.13 -17.89 23.37
CA THR A 83 -11.79 -19.18 23.13
C THR A 83 -11.34 -19.80 21.81
N PHE A 84 -11.16 -19.00 20.77
CA PHE A 84 -10.65 -19.47 19.48
C PHE A 84 -9.22 -20.00 19.62
N VAL A 85 -8.31 -19.23 20.26
CA VAL A 85 -6.92 -19.67 20.50
C VAL A 85 -6.86 -20.95 21.31
N LYS A 86 -7.72 -21.09 22.32
CA LYS A 86 -7.85 -22.33 23.12
C LYS A 86 -8.23 -23.54 22.26
N ASN A 87 -9.07 -23.32 21.24
CA ASN A 87 -9.60 -24.36 20.37
C ASN A 87 -8.78 -24.56 19.08
N LEU A 88 -7.65 -23.88 18.90
CA LEU A 88 -6.80 -24.09 17.73
C LEU A 88 -6.27 -25.51 17.65
N THR A 89 -5.64 -25.95 18.73
CA THR A 89 -5.08 -27.30 18.93
C THR A 89 -4.80 -27.53 20.42
N ALA A 90 -4.34 -28.71 20.82
CA ALA A 90 -3.89 -28.96 22.19
C ALA A 90 -2.53 -28.32 22.47
N TRP A 91 -1.55 -28.60 21.61
CA TRP A 91 -0.17 -28.15 21.75
C TRP A 91 0.46 -27.76 20.42
N SER A 92 1.38 -26.81 20.45
CA SER A 92 2.31 -26.52 19.37
C SER A 92 3.73 -26.38 19.88
N ALA A 93 4.71 -26.74 19.06
CA ALA A 93 6.12 -26.61 19.34
C ALA A 93 6.79 -25.72 18.31
N TRP A 94 7.65 -24.83 18.75
CA TRP A 94 8.27 -23.80 17.93
C TRP A 94 9.79 -23.84 18.07
N ASN A 95 10.49 -24.00 16.98
CA ASN A 95 11.93 -23.81 16.90
C ASN A 95 12.24 -22.33 16.80
N VAL A 96 13.02 -21.83 17.75
CA VAL A 96 13.59 -20.48 17.67
C VAL A 96 14.82 -20.56 16.76
N ARG A 97 14.65 -20.20 15.49
CA ARG A 97 15.73 -20.31 14.48
C ARG A 97 16.58 -19.08 14.42
N ASP A 98 15.95 -17.94 14.24
CA ASP A 98 16.63 -16.67 14.09
C ASP A 98 16.04 -15.68 15.08
N LEU A 99 16.81 -15.33 16.08
CA LEU A 99 16.48 -14.34 17.10
C LEU A 99 17.55 -13.25 17.07
N GLU A 100 17.54 -12.49 15.99
CA GLU A 100 18.36 -11.29 15.86
C GLU A 100 17.65 -10.09 16.50
N LYS A 101 18.37 -9.02 16.71
CA LYS A 101 17.84 -7.82 17.38
C LYS A 101 16.62 -7.24 16.66
N ASP A 102 16.56 -7.40 15.35
CA ASP A 102 15.62 -6.75 14.42
C ASP A 102 14.90 -7.75 13.50
N HIS A 103 15.15 -9.05 13.68
CA HIS A 103 14.53 -10.11 12.89
C HIS A 103 14.25 -11.34 13.76
N ILE A 104 12.99 -11.76 13.82
CA ILE A 104 12.54 -12.92 14.58
C ILE A 104 11.84 -13.89 13.63
N VAL A 105 12.33 -15.13 13.55
CA VAL A 105 11.64 -16.22 12.83
C VAL A 105 11.47 -17.41 13.74
N LEU A 106 10.21 -17.81 13.94
CA LEU A 106 9.84 -19.04 14.61
C LEU A 106 9.23 -19.99 13.58
N LYS A 107 9.74 -21.19 13.50
CA LYS A 107 9.13 -22.29 12.74
C LYS A 107 8.59 -23.32 13.70
N GLY A 108 7.33 -23.70 13.53
CA GLY A 108 6.65 -24.58 14.45
C GLY A 108 5.87 -25.68 13.76
N THR A 109 5.43 -26.60 14.58
CA THR A 109 4.44 -27.62 14.21
C THR A 109 3.39 -27.69 15.31
N ALA A 110 2.18 -28.07 14.92
CA ALA A 110 1.10 -28.31 15.86
C ALA A 110 0.64 -29.75 15.78
N LEU A 111 0.04 -30.24 16.86
CA LEU A 111 -0.69 -31.48 16.78
C LEU A 111 -2.04 -31.22 16.14
N PRO A 112 -2.49 -32.07 15.18
CA PRO A 112 -3.90 -32.10 14.83
C PRO A 112 -4.67 -32.43 16.11
N GLY A 113 -5.77 -31.73 16.38
CA GLY A 113 -6.61 -32.10 17.51
C GLY A 113 -7.22 -33.50 17.29
N GLU A 114 -7.42 -34.27 18.37
CA GLU A 114 -8.08 -35.57 18.29
C GLU A 114 -9.54 -35.53 17.81
N SER A 115 -10.11 -34.32 17.68
CA SER A 115 -11.49 -34.13 17.25
C SER A 115 -11.64 -32.87 16.39
N ALA A 116 -12.71 -32.86 15.59
CA ALA A 116 -13.14 -31.70 14.85
C ALA A 116 -13.51 -30.47 15.71
N ALA A 117 -13.51 -30.60 17.05
CA ALA A 117 -13.68 -29.48 17.97
C ALA A 117 -12.47 -28.54 17.98
N SER A 118 -11.27 -29.02 17.60
CA SER A 118 -10.10 -28.17 17.36
C SER A 118 -10.09 -27.65 15.92
N TYR A 119 -9.61 -26.43 15.73
CA TYR A 119 -9.51 -25.85 14.39
C TYR A 119 -8.57 -26.66 13.49
N PHE A 120 -7.37 -26.97 13.98
CA PHE A 120 -6.39 -27.74 13.21
C PHE A 120 -6.87 -29.18 12.94
N GLY A 121 -7.68 -29.78 13.83
CA GLY A 121 -8.27 -31.09 13.58
C GLY A 121 -9.36 -31.06 12.50
N ALA A 122 -10.19 -30.02 12.48
CA ALA A 122 -11.24 -29.87 11.47
C ALA A 122 -10.71 -29.50 10.07
N PHE A 123 -9.62 -28.71 10.02
CA PHE A 123 -9.04 -28.19 8.78
C PHE A 123 -7.79 -28.95 8.32
N ALA A 124 -7.37 -29.99 9.00
CA ALA A 124 -6.24 -30.85 8.57
C ALA A 124 -6.50 -31.43 7.17
N GLY A 125 -5.46 -31.49 6.35
CA GLY A 125 -5.53 -32.00 4.99
C GLY A 125 -6.12 -31.01 3.97
N ILE A 126 -6.42 -29.77 4.35
CA ILE A 126 -6.81 -28.72 3.38
C ILE A 126 -5.55 -28.34 2.59
N PRO A 127 -5.57 -28.51 1.24
CA PRO A 127 -4.39 -28.21 0.43
C PRO A 127 -3.94 -26.76 0.58
N SER A 128 -2.64 -26.60 0.78
CA SER A 128 -2.02 -25.29 0.89
C SER A 128 -1.77 -24.67 -0.49
N ALA A 129 -1.80 -23.35 -0.55
CA ALA A 129 -1.41 -22.59 -1.74
C ALA A 129 -0.73 -21.29 -1.32
N LYS A 130 0.00 -20.69 -2.25
CA LYS A 130 0.66 -19.40 -2.04
C LYS A 130 -0.37 -18.28 -2.02
N ALA A 131 -0.25 -17.38 -1.06
CA ALA A 131 -1.05 -16.17 -0.99
C ALA A 131 -0.61 -15.16 -2.08
N GLU A 132 -1.56 -14.61 -2.84
CA GLU A 132 -1.31 -13.65 -3.92
C GLU A 132 -1.89 -12.26 -3.61
N PHE A 133 -2.53 -12.07 -2.47
CA PHE A 133 -3.13 -10.79 -2.07
C PHE A 133 -2.17 -9.58 -2.11
N PRO A 134 -0.85 -9.71 -1.91
CA PRO A 134 0.03 -8.55 -2.00
C PRO A 134 0.04 -7.89 -3.38
N GLU A 135 -0.35 -8.62 -4.43
CA GLU A 135 -0.40 -8.10 -5.80
C GLU A 135 -1.57 -7.15 -6.06
N VAL A 136 -2.59 -7.17 -5.21
CA VAL A 136 -3.83 -6.39 -5.39
C VAL A 136 -4.13 -5.44 -4.25
N LEU A 137 -3.46 -5.57 -3.11
CA LEU A 137 -3.66 -4.67 -1.97
C LEU A 137 -2.80 -3.40 -2.09
N PRO A 138 -3.33 -2.26 -1.61
CA PRO A 138 -2.60 -1.00 -1.64
C PRO A 138 -1.37 -1.03 -0.73
N TYR A 139 -0.40 -0.16 -1.01
CA TYR A 139 0.83 0.01 -0.22
C TYR A 139 0.56 0.25 1.26
N GLY A 140 -0.47 1.06 1.58
CA GLY A 140 -0.88 1.40 2.95
C GLY A 140 -1.65 0.30 3.68
N THR A 141 -1.53 -0.98 3.25
CA THR A 141 -2.18 -2.10 3.95
C THR A 141 -1.57 -2.29 5.33
N CYS A 142 -2.40 -2.13 6.37
CA CYS A 142 -2.02 -2.25 7.78
C CYS A 142 -2.10 -3.68 8.28
N ALA A 143 -3.11 -4.45 7.82
CA ALA A 143 -3.29 -5.85 8.17
C ALA A 143 -4.02 -6.60 7.05
N ALA A 144 -3.78 -7.91 6.95
CA ALA A 144 -4.54 -8.78 6.06
C ALA A 144 -4.63 -10.19 6.65
N PHE A 145 -5.73 -10.85 6.41
CA PHE A 145 -5.90 -12.28 6.67
C PHE A 145 -6.34 -12.95 5.39
N SER A 146 -5.59 -13.96 4.94
CA SER A 146 -5.81 -14.66 3.68
C SER A 146 -5.99 -16.15 3.90
N ILE A 147 -7.00 -16.72 3.24
CA ILE A 147 -7.22 -18.15 3.11
C ILE A 147 -7.10 -18.50 1.62
N PRO A 148 -5.98 -19.09 1.17
CA PRO A 148 -5.90 -19.71 -0.12
C PRO A 148 -6.85 -20.90 -0.22
N VAL A 149 -7.60 -21.03 -1.32
CA VAL A 149 -8.65 -22.03 -1.50
C VAL A 149 -8.28 -22.93 -2.67
N ALA A 150 -7.78 -24.12 -2.39
CA ALA A 150 -7.56 -25.14 -3.42
C ALA A 150 -8.85 -25.90 -3.74
N ASP A 151 -9.66 -26.19 -2.72
CA ASP A 151 -10.96 -26.86 -2.81
C ASP A 151 -11.97 -26.15 -1.90
N ALA A 152 -12.94 -25.48 -2.52
CA ALA A 152 -13.98 -24.74 -1.82
C ALA A 152 -14.92 -25.66 -1.02
N GLN A 153 -15.26 -26.85 -1.56
CA GLN A 153 -16.14 -27.78 -0.90
C GLN A 153 -15.46 -28.41 0.33
N ALA A 154 -14.20 -28.78 0.21
CA ALA A 154 -13.41 -29.29 1.34
C ALA A 154 -13.32 -28.25 2.48
N LEU A 155 -13.08 -26.99 2.14
CA LEU A 155 -13.04 -25.87 3.11
C LEU A 155 -14.39 -25.70 3.84
N LEU A 156 -15.52 -25.75 3.12
CA LEU A 156 -16.86 -25.64 3.71
C LEU A 156 -17.18 -26.85 4.59
N ASN A 157 -16.78 -28.06 4.18
CA ASN A 157 -16.95 -29.28 4.97
C ASN A 157 -16.14 -29.22 6.28
N ALA A 158 -14.87 -28.75 6.21
CA ALA A 158 -14.04 -28.51 7.39
C ALA A 158 -14.71 -27.51 8.36
N ARG A 159 -15.26 -26.42 7.82
CA ARG A 159 -16.02 -25.44 8.61
C ARG A 159 -17.22 -26.05 9.30
N ARG A 160 -18.03 -26.87 8.59
CA ARG A 160 -19.17 -27.58 9.18
C ARG A 160 -18.74 -28.54 10.28
N SER A 161 -17.68 -29.31 10.05
CA SER A 161 -17.11 -30.23 11.04
C SER A 161 -16.65 -29.49 12.29
N PHE A 162 -16.03 -28.33 12.14
CA PHE A 162 -15.62 -27.47 13.27
C PHE A 162 -16.82 -26.94 14.06
N GLU A 163 -17.89 -26.52 13.38
CA GLU A 163 -19.11 -26.04 14.06
C GLU A 163 -19.85 -27.20 14.76
N ASP A 164 -19.84 -28.41 14.17
CA ASP A 164 -20.43 -29.61 14.78
C ASP A 164 -19.64 -30.06 16.01
N GLY A 165 -18.33 -30.18 15.89
CA GLY A 165 -17.44 -30.54 17.01
C GLY A 165 -17.53 -29.58 18.20
N ASN A 166 -17.95 -28.34 17.96
CA ASN A 166 -18.17 -27.33 18.99
C ASN A 166 -19.66 -27.17 19.40
N GLY A 167 -20.56 -28.04 18.95
CA GLY A 167 -21.98 -28.03 19.27
C GLY A 167 -22.75 -26.84 18.68
N ARG A 168 -22.24 -26.18 17.65
CA ARG A 168 -22.82 -24.99 17.03
C ARG A 168 -23.47 -25.22 15.66
N LEU A 169 -23.45 -26.45 15.15
CA LEU A 169 -23.93 -26.78 13.81
C LEU A 169 -25.41 -26.36 13.58
N VAL A 170 -26.27 -26.54 14.60
CA VAL A 170 -27.68 -26.14 14.50
C VAL A 170 -27.82 -24.64 14.32
N ALA A 171 -27.08 -23.84 15.09
CA ALA A 171 -27.06 -22.38 14.98
C ALA A 171 -26.47 -21.93 13.63
N TYR A 172 -25.40 -22.58 13.17
CA TYR A 172 -24.78 -22.34 11.88
C TYR A 172 -25.77 -22.61 10.72
N ASN A 173 -26.44 -23.76 10.73
CA ASN A 173 -27.44 -24.09 9.72
C ASN A 173 -28.64 -23.14 9.73
N LYS A 174 -29.07 -22.69 10.91
CA LYS A 174 -30.12 -21.66 11.06
C LYS A 174 -29.68 -20.34 10.43
N ALA A 175 -28.43 -19.93 10.65
CA ALA A 175 -27.85 -18.71 10.06
C ALA A 175 -27.76 -18.81 8.54
N LEU A 176 -27.35 -19.96 7.98
CA LEU A 176 -27.38 -20.22 6.53
C LEU A 176 -28.78 -20.09 5.95
N LYS A 177 -29.78 -20.71 6.61
CA LYS A 177 -31.19 -20.60 6.19
C LYS A 177 -31.72 -19.19 6.24
N SER A 178 -31.31 -18.36 7.20
CA SER A 178 -31.70 -16.94 7.28
C SER A 178 -31.23 -16.11 6.09
N LYS A 179 -30.27 -16.60 5.35
CA LYS A 179 -29.76 -16.01 4.11
C LYS A 179 -30.45 -16.61 2.85
N SER A 180 -31.50 -17.45 3.01
CA SER A 180 -32.32 -17.93 1.91
C SER A 180 -33.13 -16.79 1.28
N GLY A 181 -33.62 -16.96 0.06
CA GLY A 181 -34.25 -15.87 -0.71
C GLY A 181 -33.33 -15.15 -1.69
N ARG A 182 -32.08 -15.60 -1.79
CA ARG A 182 -31.09 -15.19 -2.78
C ARG A 182 -31.13 -16.13 -3.99
N PRO A 183 -30.52 -15.76 -5.14
CA PRO A 183 -30.52 -16.61 -6.32
C PRO A 183 -29.95 -18.02 -6.09
N GLN A 184 -29.00 -18.14 -5.17
CA GLN A 184 -28.36 -19.40 -4.76
C GLN A 184 -28.18 -19.45 -3.25
N SER A 185 -28.01 -20.65 -2.66
CA SER A 185 -27.57 -20.74 -1.27
C SER A 185 -26.19 -20.10 -1.09
N PRO A 186 -25.84 -19.61 0.11
CA PRO A 186 -24.50 -19.05 0.36
C PRO A 186 -23.36 -20.03 0.01
N GLU A 187 -23.54 -21.31 0.27
CA GLU A 187 -22.53 -22.34 -0.01
C GLU A 187 -22.40 -22.60 -1.51
N ASP A 188 -23.53 -22.78 -2.24
CA ASP A 188 -23.51 -22.96 -3.70
C ASP A 188 -22.92 -21.73 -4.40
N TRP A 189 -23.27 -20.53 -3.93
CA TRP A 189 -22.67 -19.31 -4.44
C TRP A 189 -21.14 -19.32 -4.28
N PHE A 190 -20.64 -19.65 -3.09
CA PHE A 190 -19.21 -19.68 -2.81
C PHE A 190 -18.47 -20.72 -3.68
N VAL A 191 -19.02 -21.92 -3.79
CA VAL A 191 -18.46 -22.98 -4.66
C VAL A 191 -18.47 -22.55 -6.13
N ASN A 192 -19.58 -21.93 -6.58
CA ASN A 192 -19.72 -21.47 -7.96
C ASN A 192 -18.82 -20.29 -8.32
N LEU A 193 -18.34 -19.51 -7.35
CA LEU A 193 -17.29 -18.52 -7.57
C LEU A 193 -15.97 -19.17 -8.00
N GLN A 194 -15.77 -20.46 -7.71
CA GLN A 194 -14.49 -21.16 -7.88
C GLN A 194 -13.34 -20.35 -7.21
N PRO A 195 -13.47 -20.04 -5.92
CA PRO A 195 -12.50 -19.21 -5.25
C PRO A 195 -11.12 -19.88 -5.24
N ARG A 196 -10.09 -19.08 -5.35
CA ARG A 196 -8.68 -19.46 -5.22
C ARG A 196 -8.03 -18.85 -3.99
N GLU A 197 -8.55 -17.72 -3.56
CA GLU A 197 -8.10 -17.02 -2.36
C GLU A 197 -9.22 -16.10 -1.86
N VAL A 198 -9.39 -16.04 -0.54
CA VAL A 198 -10.28 -15.07 0.11
C VAL A 198 -9.48 -14.26 1.10
N VAL A 199 -9.59 -12.95 1.04
CA VAL A 199 -8.80 -12.02 1.83
C VAL A 199 -9.70 -11.02 2.55
N HIS A 200 -9.44 -10.80 3.82
CA HIS A 200 -9.86 -9.61 4.54
C HIS A 200 -8.64 -8.72 4.73
N ALA A 201 -8.73 -7.50 4.28
CA ALA A 201 -7.65 -6.52 4.40
C ALA A 201 -8.12 -5.27 5.10
N ARG A 202 -7.24 -4.70 5.92
CA ARG A 202 -7.37 -3.35 6.49
C ARG A 202 -6.26 -2.48 5.93
N PHE A 203 -6.62 -1.33 5.42
CA PHE A 203 -5.71 -0.38 4.81
C PHE A 203 -6.08 1.04 5.18
N ARG A 204 -5.12 1.94 5.07
CA ARG A 204 -5.33 3.37 5.32
C ARG A 204 -5.39 4.10 3.99
N THR A 205 -6.42 4.91 3.81
CA THR A 205 -6.60 5.81 2.67
C THR A 205 -5.81 7.11 2.87
N ASP A 206 -5.64 7.89 1.81
CA ASP A 206 -4.84 9.12 1.83
C ASP A 206 -5.40 10.20 2.78
N ASP A 207 -6.70 10.14 3.09
CA ASP A 207 -7.34 10.96 4.13
C ASP A 207 -7.05 10.48 5.57
N GLY A 208 -6.22 9.45 5.74
CA GLY A 208 -5.83 8.88 7.02
C GLY A 208 -6.87 7.94 7.65
N VAL A 209 -7.99 7.68 6.97
CA VAL A 209 -9.06 6.81 7.46
C VAL A 209 -8.71 5.33 7.20
N GLU A 210 -8.86 4.49 8.24
CA GLU A 210 -8.75 3.04 8.08
C GLU A 210 -10.05 2.46 7.51
N ARG A 211 -9.91 1.56 6.53
CA ARG A 211 -11.01 0.88 5.87
C ARG A 211 -10.74 -0.62 5.79
N ASP A 212 -11.83 -1.36 5.80
CA ASP A 212 -11.80 -2.81 5.58
C ASP A 212 -12.29 -3.15 4.18
N ALA A 213 -11.69 -4.16 3.58
CA ALA A 213 -12.07 -4.71 2.29
C ALA A 213 -12.07 -6.24 2.34
N LEU A 214 -13.04 -6.87 1.67
CA LEU A 214 -12.99 -8.29 1.39
C LEU A 214 -12.68 -8.49 -0.10
N LEU A 215 -11.76 -9.39 -0.39
CA LEU A 215 -11.40 -9.71 -1.77
C LEU A 215 -11.53 -11.21 -1.98
N VAL A 216 -12.03 -11.59 -3.15
CA VAL A 216 -12.10 -12.98 -3.58
C VAL A 216 -11.39 -13.09 -4.92
N ARG A 217 -10.36 -13.93 -4.95
CA ARG A 217 -9.74 -14.36 -6.19
C ARG A 217 -10.48 -15.59 -6.72
N SER A 218 -10.96 -15.54 -7.94
CA SER A 218 -11.73 -16.60 -8.57
C SER A 218 -11.01 -17.14 -9.80
N ALA A 219 -11.23 -18.42 -10.10
CA ALA A 219 -10.79 -18.99 -11.38
C ALA A 219 -11.63 -18.45 -12.56
N ARG A 220 -12.83 -17.93 -12.28
CA ARG A 220 -13.73 -17.32 -13.25
C ARG A 220 -13.53 -15.82 -13.35
N ASP A 221 -13.63 -15.30 -14.57
CA ASP A 221 -13.74 -13.86 -14.82
C ASP A 221 -15.16 -13.39 -14.49
N LEU A 222 -15.30 -12.72 -13.35
CA LEU A 222 -16.56 -12.12 -12.92
C LEU A 222 -16.59 -10.67 -13.40
N LYS A 223 -17.28 -10.43 -14.51
CA LYS A 223 -17.48 -9.06 -15.04
C LYS A 223 -18.56 -8.34 -14.24
N LEU A 224 -18.18 -7.70 -13.14
CA LEU A 224 -19.06 -6.86 -12.34
C LEU A 224 -18.85 -5.39 -12.69
N GLY A 225 -19.91 -4.59 -12.55
CA GLY A 225 -19.79 -3.13 -12.63
C GLY A 225 -18.94 -2.54 -11.48
N SER A 226 -18.56 -1.29 -11.61
CA SER A 226 -17.70 -0.60 -10.62
C SER A 226 -18.33 -0.44 -9.23
N GLU A 227 -19.66 -0.47 -9.12
CA GLU A 227 -20.40 -0.26 -7.87
C GLU A 227 -21.67 -1.15 -7.85
N ALA A 228 -21.53 -2.45 -8.15
CA ALA A 228 -22.66 -3.36 -8.18
C ALA A 228 -23.13 -3.71 -6.75
N PRO A 229 -24.43 -3.80 -6.46
CA PRO A 229 -24.94 -4.29 -5.18
C PRO A 229 -24.48 -5.73 -4.91
N ASN A 230 -24.01 -6.01 -3.69
CA ASN A 230 -23.66 -7.37 -3.30
C ASN A 230 -24.90 -8.15 -2.78
N PRO A 231 -25.44 -9.13 -3.54
CA PRO A 231 -26.58 -9.90 -3.08
C PRO A 231 -26.21 -10.91 -1.98
N TYR A 232 -24.93 -11.20 -1.76
CA TYR A 232 -24.44 -12.18 -0.77
C TYR A 232 -23.80 -11.50 0.45
N ARG A 233 -24.32 -10.35 0.83
CA ARG A 233 -23.83 -9.57 1.98
C ARG A 233 -23.76 -10.42 3.25
N GLY A 234 -22.60 -10.39 3.93
CA GLY A 234 -22.31 -11.12 5.17
C GLY A 234 -22.19 -12.63 5.00
N CYS A 235 -22.14 -13.15 3.77
CA CYS A 235 -21.98 -14.58 3.56
C CYS A 235 -20.54 -15.05 3.75
N LEU A 236 -19.53 -14.27 3.40
CA LEU A 236 -18.14 -14.64 3.64
C LEU A 236 -17.85 -14.80 5.14
N ALA A 237 -18.32 -13.88 5.98
CA ALA A 237 -18.21 -14.00 7.43
C ALA A 237 -18.92 -15.24 7.99
N LEU A 238 -20.08 -15.58 7.45
CA LEU A 238 -20.82 -16.77 7.86
C LEU A 238 -20.07 -18.05 7.47
N LEU A 239 -19.60 -18.14 6.22
CA LEU A 239 -18.96 -19.34 5.68
C LEU A 239 -17.54 -19.56 6.21
N LEU A 240 -16.76 -18.50 6.41
CA LEU A 240 -15.33 -18.61 6.71
C LEU A 240 -14.98 -18.19 8.14
N GLY A 241 -15.84 -17.47 8.81
CA GLY A 241 -15.64 -16.99 10.18
C GLY A 241 -15.68 -15.48 10.31
N ASN A 242 -15.78 -15.01 11.56
CA ASN A 242 -15.93 -13.58 11.87
C ASN A 242 -14.72 -12.74 11.43
N ASP A 243 -13.56 -13.35 11.19
CA ASP A 243 -12.39 -12.66 10.65
C ASP A 243 -12.62 -12.10 9.23
N PHE A 244 -13.68 -12.57 8.54
CA PHE A 244 -14.17 -12.05 7.27
C PHE A 244 -15.40 -11.14 7.42
N SER A 245 -15.59 -10.54 8.59
CA SER A 245 -16.65 -9.57 8.83
C SER A 245 -16.15 -8.16 8.51
N ALA A 246 -16.60 -7.63 7.39
CA ALA A 246 -16.32 -6.26 6.96
C ALA A 246 -17.53 -5.69 6.23
N PRO A 247 -17.64 -4.36 6.04
CA PRO A 247 -18.66 -3.78 5.16
C PRO A 247 -18.54 -4.37 3.76
N ASP A 248 -19.61 -5.02 3.28
CA ASP A 248 -19.64 -5.72 1.98
C ASP A 248 -20.95 -5.46 1.22
N THR A 249 -21.43 -4.20 1.29
CA THR A 249 -22.69 -3.79 0.66
C THR A 249 -22.64 -3.76 -0.86
N LEU A 250 -21.46 -3.48 -1.41
CA LEU A 250 -21.19 -3.36 -2.83
C LEU A 250 -20.08 -4.32 -3.25
N CYS A 251 -19.99 -4.59 -4.56
CA CYS A 251 -18.90 -5.35 -5.14
C CYS A 251 -18.47 -4.76 -6.49
N ALA A 252 -17.21 -4.97 -6.86
CA ALA A 252 -16.64 -4.56 -8.14
C ALA A 252 -15.57 -5.54 -8.60
N SER A 253 -15.39 -5.70 -9.91
CA SER A 253 -14.22 -6.38 -10.45
C SER A 253 -13.00 -5.47 -10.39
N LEU A 254 -11.91 -5.92 -9.75
CA LEU A 254 -10.63 -5.23 -9.80
C LEU A 254 -9.84 -5.56 -11.07
N ASN A 255 -9.93 -6.83 -11.48
CA ASN A 255 -9.36 -7.35 -12.72
C ASN A 255 -10.11 -8.65 -13.10
N SER A 256 -9.61 -9.41 -14.07
CA SER A 256 -10.23 -10.67 -14.54
C SER A 256 -10.38 -11.75 -13.46
N HIS A 257 -9.64 -11.68 -12.36
CA HIS A 257 -9.62 -12.74 -11.33
C HIS A 257 -10.03 -12.25 -9.94
N TRP A 258 -9.91 -10.97 -9.63
CA TRP A 258 -10.17 -10.45 -8.31
C TRP A 258 -11.46 -9.64 -8.25
N THR A 259 -12.31 -9.99 -7.31
CA THR A 259 -13.53 -9.25 -6.95
C THR A 259 -13.33 -8.61 -5.58
N LEU A 260 -13.60 -7.32 -5.49
CA LEU A 260 -13.62 -6.53 -4.28
C LEU A 260 -15.05 -6.44 -3.74
N TYR A 261 -15.20 -6.61 -2.44
CA TYR A 261 -16.43 -6.35 -1.69
C TYR A 261 -16.12 -5.30 -0.61
N GLY A 262 -16.98 -4.29 -0.51
CA GLY A 262 -16.78 -3.20 0.42
C GLY A 262 -17.98 -2.26 0.51
N ASP A 263 -17.78 -1.13 1.16
CA ASP A 263 -18.65 0.04 1.06
C ASP A 263 -18.22 0.93 -0.11
N LEU A 264 -19.00 1.95 -0.41
CA LEU A 264 -18.73 2.86 -1.51
C LEU A 264 -17.36 3.57 -1.40
N PRO A 265 -16.95 4.10 -0.24
CA PRO A 265 -15.61 4.67 -0.08
C PRO A 265 -14.48 3.68 -0.34
N THR A 266 -14.62 2.42 0.10
CA THR A 266 -13.64 1.36 -0.16
C THR A 266 -13.51 1.07 -1.66
N LEU A 267 -14.63 0.93 -2.38
CA LEU A 267 -14.60 0.69 -3.82
C LEU A 267 -13.93 1.85 -4.57
N ARG A 268 -14.23 3.07 -4.18
CA ARG A 268 -13.63 4.28 -4.78
C ARG A 268 -12.12 4.36 -4.53
N ALA A 269 -11.66 4.00 -3.34
CA ALA A 269 -10.23 3.96 -3.05
C ALA A 269 -9.49 2.97 -3.97
N PHE A 270 -10.05 1.79 -4.21
CA PHE A 270 -9.46 0.82 -5.14
C PHE A 270 -9.61 1.20 -6.63
N ALA A 271 -10.55 2.07 -6.97
CA ALA A 271 -10.70 2.62 -8.32
C ALA A 271 -9.75 3.80 -8.59
N ASP A 272 -9.21 4.41 -7.54
CA ASP A 272 -8.26 5.50 -7.64
C ASP A 272 -6.89 4.96 -8.11
N LYS A 273 -6.48 5.40 -9.30
CA LYS A 273 -5.23 4.94 -9.92
C LYS A 273 -3.99 5.40 -9.15
N ASP A 274 -4.03 6.58 -8.57
CA ASP A 274 -2.92 7.11 -7.78
C ASP A 274 -2.77 6.30 -6.49
N PHE A 275 -3.87 6.05 -5.79
CA PHE A 275 -3.89 5.22 -4.59
C PHE A 275 -3.42 3.79 -4.86
N MET A 276 -3.77 3.20 -5.99
CA MET A 276 -3.44 1.81 -6.38
C MET A 276 -2.16 1.69 -7.21
N SER A 277 -1.44 2.78 -7.45
CA SER A 277 -0.22 2.76 -8.28
C SER A 277 0.94 2.00 -7.62
N TYR A 278 0.96 1.96 -6.29
CA TYR A 278 1.96 1.25 -5.50
C TYR A 278 1.28 0.28 -4.54
N LYS A 279 1.70 -1.00 -4.56
CA LYS A 279 1.01 -2.09 -3.88
C LYS A 279 1.84 -2.65 -2.74
N LEU A 280 1.21 -3.46 -1.91
CA LEU A 280 1.87 -4.18 -0.82
C LEU A 280 3.01 -5.08 -1.31
N LYS A 281 2.88 -5.66 -2.51
CA LYS A 281 3.92 -6.49 -3.13
C LYS A 281 5.26 -5.76 -3.26
N GLU A 282 5.22 -4.53 -3.78
CA GLU A 282 6.42 -3.72 -3.94
C GLU A 282 7.03 -3.41 -2.58
N ARG A 283 6.20 -3.06 -1.59
CA ARG A 283 6.66 -2.80 -0.22
C ARG A 283 7.35 -3.98 0.43
N LEU A 284 6.79 -5.19 0.29
CA LEU A 284 7.39 -6.43 0.80
C LEU A 284 8.68 -6.78 0.04
N SER A 285 8.70 -6.56 -1.27
CA SER A 285 9.88 -6.80 -2.11
C SER A 285 11.04 -5.88 -1.74
N ASP A 286 10.77 -4.60 -1.52
CA ASP A 286 11.78 -3.62 -1.09
C ASP A 286 12.38 -3.99 0.26
N ALA A 287 11.57 -4.51 1.16
CA ALA A 287 11.99 -4.99 2.46
C ALA A 287 12.64 -6.40 2.41
N SER A 288 12.68 -7.05 1.25
CA SER A 288 13.13 -8.45 1.09
C SER A 288 12.37 -9.43 2.00
N VAL A 289 11.09 -9.17 2.21
CA VAL A 289 10.19 -10.00 3.04
C VAL A 289 9.34 -10.88 2.15
N SER A 290 9.32 -12.18 2.44
CA SER A 290 8.41 -13.14 1.84
C SER A 290 7.37 -13.61 2.83
N LEU A 291 6.10 -13.62 2.40
CA LEU A 291 5.03 -14.20 3.20
C LEU A 291 5.11 -15.74 3.19
N PRO A 292 4.66 -16.41 4.27
CA PRO A 292 4.56 -17.87 4.30
C PRO A 292 3.43 -18.37 3.38
N ASP A 293 3.48 -19.68 3.06
CA ASP A 293 2.40 -20.36 2.38
C ASP A 293 1.26 -20.73 3.35
N GLY A 294 0.11 -21.11 2.82
CA GLY A 294 -1.07 -21.52 3.60
C GLY A 294 -1.95 -20.34 4.03
N PHE A 295 -2.62 -20.48 5.16
CA PHE A 295 -3.41 -19.40 5.75
C PHE A 295 -2.44 -18.37 6.32
N VAL A 296 -2.59 -17.10 5.89
CA VAL A 296 -1.63 -16.04 6.23
C VAL A 296 -2.33 -14.92 6.97
N ALA A 297 -1.86 -14.62 8.17
CA ALA A 297 -2.13 -13.35 8.83
C ALA A 297 -0.90 -12.44 8.66
N TYR A 298 -1.13 -11.22 8.20
CA TYR A 298 -0.13 -10.18 7.99
C TYR A 298 -0.49 -8.92 8.77
N ALA A 299 0.48 -8.24 9.33
CA ALA A 299 0.32 -6.92 9.92
C ALA A 299 1.58 -6.07 9.72
N SER A 300 1.42 -4.79 9.47
CA SER A 300 2.49 -3.79 9.52
C SER A 300 2.47 -3.10 10.87
N LEU A 301 3.42 -3.44 11.74
CA LEU A 301 3.43 -2.99 13.13
C LEU A 301 3.86 -1.53 13.29
N SER A 302 4.59 -0.97 12.32
CA SER A 302 5.08 0.41 12.35
C SER A 302 4.08 1.44 11.83
N ASP A 303 3.17 1.06 10.94
CA ASP A 303 2.28 2.01 10.24
C ASP A 303 1.16 2.53 11.12
N ASN A 304 0.81 1.76 12.15
CA ASN A 304 -0.29 2.13 13.02
C ASN A 304 0.00 1.78 14.49
N PRO A 305 0.61 2.73 15.25
CA PRO A 305 0.80 2.56 16.69
C PRO A 305 -0.51 2.27 17.44
N GLU A 306 -1.64 2.80 16.97
CA GLU A 306 -2.96 2.53 17.56
C GLU A 306 -3.38 1.06 17.37
N THR A 307 -2.97 0.41 16.29
CA THR A 307 -3.23 -1.03 16.09
C THR A 307 -2.59 -1.85 17.20
N ILE A 308 -1.34 -1.55 17.59
CA ILE A 308 -0.68 -2.23 18.71
C ILE A 308 -1.43 -1.97 20.02
N GLN A 309 -1.87 -0.73 20.25
CA GLN A 309 -2.65 -0.38 21.45
C GLN A 309 -4.02 -1.06 21.48
N ASN A 310 -4.64 -1.24 20.33
CA ASN A 310 -5.94 -1.91 20.23
C ASN A 310 -5.83 -3.43 20.33
N LEU A 311 -4.78 -4.03 19.73
CA LEU A 311 -4.56 -5.48 19.75
C LEU A 311 -4.09 -6.00 21.10
N PHE A 312 -3.33 -5.22 21.86
CA PHE A 312 -2.69 -5.63 23.09
C PHE A 312 -3.09 -4.78 24.30
N SER A 313 -3.06 -5.38 25.49
CA SER A 313 -3.17 -4.62 26.73
C SER A 313 -2.00 -3.64 26.88
N ALA A 314 -2.18 -2.56 27.65
CA ALA A 314 -1.18 -1.51 27.83
C ALA A 314 0.19 -2.06 28.26
N ASN A 315 0.22 -3.11 29.10
CA ASN A 315 1.44 -3.73 29.58
C ASN A 315 2.29 -4.40 28.48
N LEU A 316 1.67 -4.83 27.38
CA LEU A 316 2.37 -5.45 26.25
C LEU A 316 2.48 -4.48 25.08
N ALA A 317 1.50 -3.60 24.89
CA ALA A 317 1.50 -2.64 23.81
C ALA A 317 2.71 -1.70 23.87
N GLN A 318 3.05 -1.16 25.04
CA GLN A 318 4.18 -0.25 25.20
C GLN A 318 5.54 -0.87 24.87
N PRO A 319 5.89 -2.10 25.37
CA PRO A 319 7.10 -2.79 24.94
C PRO A 319 7.16 -3.07 23.44
N LEU A 320 6.04 -3.46 22.83
CA LEU A 320 5.97 -3.70 21.37
C LEU A 320 6.14 -2.40 20.56
N GLN A 321 5.53 -1.31 20.99
CA GLN A 321 5.74 0.00 20.38
C GLN A 321 7.21 0.41 20.45
N ASN A 322 7.86 0.24 21.61
CA ASN A 322 9.28 0.53 21.76
C ASN A 322 10.15 -0.36 20.87
N PHE A 323 9.74 -1.63 20.67
CA PHE A 323 10.45 -2.56 19.79
C PHE A 323 10.38 -2.14 18.33
N VAL A 324 9.23 -1.63 17.85
CA VAL A 324 9.06 -1.16 16.47
C VAL A 324 9.39 0.31 16.29
N GLN A 325 9.71 1.03 17.37
CA GLN A 325 10.04 2.46 17.32
C GLN A 325 11.27 2.70 16.47
N GLY A 326 11.13 3.56 15.47
CA GLY A 326 12.21 3.90 14.52
C GLY A 326 12.35 2.91 13.35
N ALA A 327 11.54 1.85 13.28
CA ALA A 327 11.42 1.05 12.09
C ALA A 327 10.62 1.80 11.01
N GLY A 328 11.15 1.90 9.81
CA GLY A 328 10.41 2.49 8.68
C GLY A 328 9.29 1.56 8.19
N PHE A 329 9.51 0.26 8.32
CA PHE A 329 8.55 -0.80 8.00
C PHE A 329 8.81 -1.99 8.92
N ALA A 330 7.77 -2.50 9.57
CA ALA A 330 7.87 -3.61 10.51
C ALA A 330 6.80 -4.67 10.20
N PRO A 331 6.97 -5.45 9.10
CA PRO A 331 6.03 -6.51 8.76
C PRO A 331 6.12 -7.66 9.75
N ALA A 332 4.95 -8.11 10.21
CA ALA A 332 4.77 -9.33 10.96
C ALA A 332 3.87 -10.27 10.17
N SER A 333 4.16 -11.55 10.16
CA SER A 333 3.31 -12.57 9.55
C SER A 333 3.24 -13.83 10.37
N LEU A 334 2.07 -14.48 10.33
CA LEU A 334 1.83 -15.83 10.80
C LEU A 334 1.30 -16.64 9.62
N GLY A 335 1.99 -17.71 9.26
CA GLY A 335 1.54 -18.69 8.28
C GLY A 335 1.15 -20.00 8.95
N MET A 336 0.09 -20.62 8.43
CA MET A 336 -0.42 -21.90 8.86
C MET A 336 -0.66 -22.77 7.63
N ASP A 337 0.20 -23.76 7.43
CA ASP A 337 0.02 -24.78 6.40
C ASP A 337 -0.65 -25.99 7.02
N LEU A 338 -1.87 -26.27 6.56
CA LEU A 338 -2.75 -27.33 7.05
C LEU A 338 -2.85 -28.51 6.07
N SER A 339 -2.01 -28.54 5.03
CA SER A 339 -2.05 -29.59 3.99
C SER A 339 -1.69 -30.98 4.49
N ASP A 340 -0.87 -31.05 5.52
CA ASP A 340 -0.44 -32.29 6.14
C ASP A 340 -1.24 -32.60 7.42
N GLU A 341 -1.18 -33.85 7.87
CA GLU A 341 -1.74 -34.27 9.17
C GLU A 341 -1.17 -33.47 10.36
N ARG A 342 0.08 -33.02 10.24
CA ARG A 342 0.72 -32.15 11.20
C ARG A 342 0.87 -30.73 10.64
N PRO A 343 0.04 -29.79 11.07
CA PRO A 343 0.13 -28.41 10.65
C PRO A 343 1.51 -27.81 10.86
N SER A 344 2.02 -27.16 9.83
CA SER A 344 3.27 -26.40 9.94
C SER A 344 2.95 -24.92 10.14
N LEU A 345 3.71 -24.30 11.05
CA LEU A 345 3.48 -22.92 11.50
C LEU A 345 4.74 -22.10 11.27
N ARG A 346 4.56 -20.84 10.86
CA ARG A 346 5.67 -19.90 10.74
C ARG A 346 5.26 -18.53 11.23
N VAL A 347 5.99 -17.99 12.21
CA VAL A 347 5.89 -16.59 12.62
C VAL A 347 7.14 -15.86 12.15
N SER A 348 6.98 -14.69 11.59
CA SER A 348 8.07 -13.80 11.22
C SER A 348 7.73 -12.38 11.66
N VAL A 349 8.69 -11.71 12.29
CA VAL A 349 8.62 -10.27 12.59
C VAL A 349 9.94 -9.67 12.15
N ASP A 350 9.88 -8.65 11.32
CA ASP A 350 11.06 -7.99 10.78
C ASP A 350 10.98 -6.49 11.07
N THR A 351 11.96 -6.00 11.83
CA THR A 351 12.08 -4.58 12.16
C THR A 351 13.43 -4.03 11.71
N ARG A 352 14.10 -4.77 10.80
CA ARG A 352 15.38 -4.31 10.26
C ARG A 352 15.22 -2.93 9.65
N VAL A 353 16.00 -2.00 10.14
CA VAL A 353 16.17 -0.72 9.46
C VAL A 353 16.94 -1.03 8.18
N LEU A 354 16.25 -1.05 7.06
CA LEU A 354 16.88 -1.17 5.76
C LEU A 354 17.82 0.03 5.61
N LYS A 355 19.13 -0.20 5.74
CA LYS A 355 20.14 0.85 5.58
C LYS A 355 19.97 1.46 4.19
N GLY A 356 19.42 2.67 4.13
CA GLY A 356 19.19 3.42 2.89
C GLY A 356 17.74 3.51 2.42
N THR A 357 16.79 2.83 3.05
CA THR A 357 15.38 2.97 2.68
C THR A 357 14.60 3.62 3.82
N LYS A 358 14.70 4.94 3.95
CA LYS A 358 13.53 5.67 4.43
C LYS A 358 12.52 5.58 3.28
N VAL A 359 11.72 4.52 3.26
CA VAL A 359 10.45 4.55 2.54
C VAL A 359 9.60 5.55 3.31
N GLN A 360 9.71 6.81 2.94
CA GLN A 360 8.72 7.80 3.36
C GLN A 360 7.39 7.23 2.87
N VAL A 361 6.42 7.10 3.78
CA VAL A 361 5.02 7.02 3.37
C VAL A 361 4.85 8.19 2.42
N LEU A 362 4.58 7.88 1.15
CA LEU A 362 4.36 8.89 0.15
C LEU A 362 3.10 9.64 0.58
N GLU A 363 3.28 10.83 1.14
CA GLU A 363 2.18 11.79 1.20
C GLU A 363 1.80 12.07 -0.26
N ARG A 364 0.70 11.50 -0.69
CA ARG A 364 0.18 11.66 -2.04
C ARG A 364 -0.55 12.98 -2.14
N ASP A 365 0.22 14.04 -2.25
CA ASP A 365 -0.35 15.32 -2.63
C ASP A 365 -0.65 15.31 -4.15
N THR A 366 -1.90 15.10 -4.52
CA THR A 366 -2.37 15.17 -5.91
C THR A 366 -2.72 16.58 -6.34
N THR A 367 -2.60 17.57 -5.46
CA THR A 367 -2.92 18.96 -5.76
C THR A 367 -1.95 19.53 -6.79
N VAL A 368 -2.45 19.95 -7.94
CA VAL A 368 -1.66 20.70 -8.92
C VAL A 368 -1.67 22.18 -8.53
N VAL A 369 -0.53 22.71 -8.18
CA VAL A 369 -0.40 24.12 -7.82
C VAL A 369 -0.36 24.95 -9.10
N VAL A 370 -1.35 25.81 -9.29
CA VAL A 370 -1.40 26.77 -10.41
C VAL A 370 -0.92 28.13 -9.87
N PRO A 371 0.29 28.59 -10.23
CA PRO A 371 0.79 29.88 -9.79
C PRO A 371 -0.10 31.04 -10.26
N THR A 372 -0.33 32.01 -9.41
CA THR A 372 -1.19 33.18 -9.69
C THR A 372 -0.42 34.49 -9.98
N GLY A 373 0.89 34.46 -9.92
CA GLY A 373 1.79 35.59 -10.17
C GLY A 373 2.95 35.59 -9.18
N LEU A 374 3.87 36.47 -9.13
CA LEU A 374 4.34 37.45 -10.09
C LEU A 374 5.19 36.75 -11.18
N PHE A 375 4.79 36.84 -12.45
CA PHE A 375 5.54 36.21 -13.53
C PHE A 375 6.60 37.19 -14.05
N PRO A 376 7.90 36.86 -13.98
CA PRO A 376 8.94 37.70 -14.54
C PRO A 376 8.86 37.70 -16.08
N VAL A 377 8.83 38.87 -16.67
CA VAL A 377 8.79 39.07 -18.13
C VAL A 377 9.83 40.08 -18.57
N ILE A 378 10.39 39.89 -19.74
CA ILE A 378 11.47 40.75 -20.25
C ILE A 378 10.90 41.99 -20.90
N ASN A 379 11.31 43.15 -20.43
CA ASN A 379 11.11 44.40 -21.15
C ASN A 379 12.24 44.59 -22.17
N PHE A 380 11.99 44.22 -23.42
CA PHE A 380 13.04 44.25 -24.47
C PHE A 380 13.56 45.65 -24.77
N SER A 381 12.82 46.71 -24.45
CA SER A 381 13.27 48.10 -24.66
C SER A 381 14.31 48.55 -23.65
N THR A 382 14.27 48.05 -22.42
CA THR A 382 15.17 48.48 -21.34
C THR A 382 16.10 47.35 -20.89
N GLY A 383 15.86 46.11 -21.33
CA GLY A 383 16.57 44.91 -20.86
C GLY A 383 16.26 44.49 -19.41
N LYS A 384 15.34 45.23 -18.73
CA LYS A 384 14.97 44.96 -17.34
C LYS A 384 13.82 43.98 -17.23
N THR A 385 13.66 43.37 -16.04
CA THR A 385 12.57 42.46 -15.73
C THR A 385 11.36 43.24 -15.23
N ASN A 386 10.22 43.07 -15.89
CA ASN A 386 8.92 43.50 -15.42
C ASN A 386 8.18 42.27 -14.82
N TYR A 387 7.06 42.50 -14.14
CA TYR A 387 6.28 41.44 -13.50
C TYR A 387 4.83 41.49 -13.97
N LEU A 388 4.40 40.44 -14.65
CA LEU A 388 3.01 40.25 -15.03
C LEU A 388 2.30 39.42 -13.96
N TYR A 389 1.07 39.81 -13.60
CA TYR A 389 0.26 39.10 -12.61
C TYR A 389 -1.22 39.33 -12.84
N GLN A 390 -2.05 38.50 -12.24
CA GLN A 390 -3.49 38.70 -12.19
C GLN A 390 -3.89 39.18 -10.79
N ASN A 391 -4.60 40.30 -10.70
CA ASN A 391 -5.07 40.84 -9.44
C ASN A 391 -6.37 40.16 -8.96
N ALA A 392 -6.84 40.53 -7.76
CA ALA A 392 -8.06 39.96 -7.16
C ALA A 392 -9.33 40.22 -7.98
N GLN A 393 -9.37 41.28 -8.82
CA GLN A 393 -10.46 41.61 -9.74
C GLN A 393 -10.28 40.90 -11.08
N LYS A 394 -9.39 39.95 -11.18
CA LYS A 394 -9.01 39.20 -12.40
C LYS A 394 -8.37 40.04 -13.50
N SER A 395 -8.09 41.32 -13.31
CA SER A 395 -7.35 42.11 -14.30
C SER A 395 -5.93 41.62 -14.45
N ILE A 396 -5.42 41.57 -15.68
CA ILE A 396 -4.01 41.29 -15.96
C ILE A 396 -3.24 42.61 -15.82
N CYS A 397 -2.25 42.64 -14.97
CA CYS A 397 -1.46 43.81 -14.63
C CYS A 397 0.02 43.56 -14.95
N LEU A 398 0.70 44.64 -15.36
CA LEU A 398 2.15 44.68 -15.53
C LEU A 398 2.73 45.74 -14.61
N ASN A 399 3.71 45.33 -13.79
CA ASN A 399 4.54 46.25 -13.00
C ASN A 399 5.95 46.30 -13.57
N ASP A 400 6.63 47.43 -13.37
CA ASP A 400 8.06 47.54 -13.66
C ASP A 400 8.92 46.85 -12.58
N GLU A 401 10.24 46.90 -12.71
CA GLU A 401 11.21 46.31 -11.80
C GLU A 401 11.15 46.86 -10.38
N ASN A 402 10.54 48.04 -10.19
CA ASN A 402 10.36 48.68 -8.88
C ASN A 402 8.98 48.44 -8.28
N GLY A 403 8.13 47.63 -8.94
CA GLY A 403 6.77 47.35 -8.51
C GLY A 403 5.76 48.44 -8.88
N LYS A 404 6.14 49.46 -9.67
CA LYS A 404 5.23 50.50 -10.13
C LYS A 404 4.39 49.97 -11.29
N GLY A 405 3.07 50.19 -11.22
CA GLY A 405 2.13 49.79 -12.30
C GLY A 405 2.43 50.43 -13.64
N VAL A 406 2.54 49.64 -14.68
CA VAL A 406 2.73 50.10 -16.07
C VAL A 406 1.37 50.14 -16.79
N TRP A 407 0.61 49.05 -16.71
CA TRP A 407 -0.77 48.98 -17.25
C TRP A 407 -1.56 47.85 -16.54
N GLY A 408 -2.90 47.90 -16.72
CA GLY A 408 -3.83 46.86 -16.26
C GLY A 408 -4.96 46.72 -17.29
N ILE A 409 -5.31 45.49 -17.62
CA ILE A 409 -6.33 45.14 -18.60
C ILE A 409 -7.42 44.32 -17.91
N PRO A 410 -8.71 44.71 -18.02
CA PRO A 410 -9.81 43.90 -17.52
C PRO A 410 -9.77 42.48 -18.14
N PHE A 411 -9.87 41.47 -17.32
CA PHE A 411 -9.89 40.08 -17.75
C PHE A 411 -10.87 39.27 -16.89
N LYS A 412 -11.35 38.12 -17.35
CA LYS A 412 -12.44 37.40 -16.66
C LYS A 412 -12.03 35.98 -16.22
N GLU A 413 -11.15 35.34 -16.98
CA GLU A 413 -10.75 33.97 -16.76
C GLU A 413 -9.49 33.92 -15.87
N ASP A 414 -9.28 32.83 -15.15
CA ASP A 414 -8.07 32.65 -14.33
C ASP A 414 -6.90 32.22 -15.21
N LEU A 415 -5.70 32.77 -14.95
CA LEU A 415 -4.47 32.35 -15.61
C LEU A 415 -4.14 30.90 -15.26
N CYS A 416 -3.61 30.15 -16.23
CA CYS A 416 -3.19 28.76 -16.04
C CYS A 416 -1.74 28.63 -15.56
N GLY A 417 -1.25 29.58 -14.74
CA GLY A 417 -0.03 29.47 -13.96
C GLY A 417 1.31 29.67 -14.67
N ARG A 418 1.30 30.00 -15.96
CA ARG A 418 2.53 30.29 -16.71
C ARG A 418 2.35 31.49 -17.63
N VAL A 419 3.41 32.29 -17.74
CA VAL A 419 3.54 33.36 -18.74
C VAL A 419 4.90 33.22 -19.39
N GLN A 420 4.93 33.13 -20.71
CA GLN A 420 6.14 32.93 -21.50
C GLN A 420 6.45 34.16 -22.34
N CYS A 421 7.72 34.51 -22.40
CA CYS A 421 8.22 35.57 -23.27
C CYS A 421 8.61 34.97 -24.63
N ILE A 422 7.92 35.33 -25.70
CA ILE A 422 8.22 34.84 -27.05
C ILE A 422 8.43 36.00 -28.05
N ASP A 423 9.25 35.80 -29.06
CA ASP A 423 9.38 36.70 -30.18
C ASP A 423 8.50 36.22 -31.36
N TYR A 424 7.20 36.46 -31.23
CA TYR A 424 6.19 35.98 -32.21
C TYR A 424 6.45 36.49 -33.63
N TYR A 425 6.92 37.72 -33.79
CA TYR A 425 7.16 38.36 -35.08
C TYR A 425 8.58 38.16 -35.59
N ASN A 426 9.43 37.44 -34.90
CA ASN A 426 10.86 37.29 -35.21
C ASN A 426 11.57 38.63 -35.42
N SER A 427 11.19 39.62 -34.62
CA SER A 427 11.64 41.03 -34.73
C SER A 427 12.44 41.53 -33.53
N LYS A 428 12.82 40.60 -32.62
CA LYS A 428 13.44 40.85 -31.32
C LYS A 428 12.54 41.65 -30.36
N LYS A 429 11.25 41.81 -30.67
CA LYS A 429 10.26 42.42 -29.80
C LYS A 429 9.46 41.31 -29.12
N ILE A 430 9.52 41.29 -27.80
CA ILE A 430 8.95 40.21 -27.00
C ILE A 430 7.45 40.43 -26.73
N GLN A 431 6.68 39.39 -26.83
CA GLN A 431 5.28 39.30 -26.44
C GLN A 431 5.09 38.34 -25.30
N PHE A 432 3.99 38.48 -24.55
CA PHE A 432 3.65 37.71 -23.38
C PHE A 432 2.57 36.68 -23.72
N LEU A 433 2.97 35.42 -23.75
CA LEU A 433 2.12 34.26 -24.06
C LEU A 433 1.62 33.62 -22.77
N PHE A 434 0.31 33.38 -22.66
CA PHE A 434 -0.30 32.69 -21.53
C PHE A 434 -1.58 31.94 -21.90
N CYS A 435 -2.01 31.00 -21.05
CA CYS A 435 -3.31 30.33 -21.18
C CYS A 435 -4.28 30.81 -20.11
N ALA A 436 -5.56 30.87 -20.47
CA ALA A 436 -6.67 30.99 -19.54
C ALA A 436 -7.89 30.23 -20.11
N GLY A 437 -8.55 29.43 -19.23
CA GLY A 437 -9.64 28.55 -19.65
C GLY A 437 -9.22 27.55 -20.73
N ASP A 438 -9.79 27.64 -21.93
CA ASP A 438 -9.44 26.80 -23.08
C ASP A 438 -8.75 27.60 -24.20
N LYS A 439 -8.13 28.74 -23.85
CA LYS A 439 -7.59 29.67 -24.88
C LYS A 439 -6.15 30.03 -24.58
N LEU A 440 -5.41 30.25 -25.67
CA LEU A 440 -4.06 30.78 -25.70
C LEU A 440 -4.12 32.27 -26.05
N TYR A 441 -3.54 33.11 -25.23
CA TYR A 441 -3.53 34.56 -25.34
C TYR A 441 -2.12 35.08 -25.61
N LEU A 442 -2.01 36.18 -26.35
CA LEU A 442 -0.75 36.85 -26.59
C LEU A 442 -0.92 38.37 -26.48
N LEU A 443 -0.13 39.00 -25.62
CA LEU A 443 -0.08 40.45 -25.42
C LEU A 443 1.24 41.02 -25.86
N ASP A 444 1.21 42.22 -26.40
CA ASP A 444 2.44 42.99 -26.56
C ASP A 444 2.88 43.69 -25.26
N ARG A 445 4.04 44.34 -25.27
CA ARG A 445 4.58 45.05 -24.13
C ARG A 445 3.69 46.18 -23.61
N LEU A 446 2.85 46.76 -24.48
CA LEU A 446 1.96 47.88 -24.16
C LEU A 446 0.60 47.42 -23.62
N GLY A 447 0.36 46.12 -23.58
CA GLY A 447 -0.90 45.52 -23.14
C GLY A 447 -1.95 45.41 -24.27
N HIS A 448 -1.56 45.48 -25.53
CA HIS A 448 -2.46 45.26 -26.64
C HIS A 448 -2.49 43.79 -27.05
N TRP A 449 -3.68 43.31 -27.38
CA TRP A 449 -3.85 41.97 -27.91
C TRP A 449 -3.19 41.82 -29.28
N VAL A 450 -2.40 40.80 -29.47
CA VAL A 450 -1.78 40.49 -30.75
C VAL A 450 -2.84 39.93 -31.69
N ASN A 451 -2.86 40.39 -32.94
CA ASN A 451 -3.80 39.94 -33.93
C ASN A 451 -3.72 38.42 -34.17
N GLY A 452 -4.87 37.76 -34.27
CA GLY A 452 -5.01 36.32 -34.37
C GLY A 452 -5.14 35.63 -33.00
N PHE A 453 -5.01 36.33 -31.87
CA PHE A 453 -5.28 35.83 -30.53
C PHE A 453 -6.55 36.46 -29.93
N PRO A 454 -7.27 35.77 -29.02
CA PRO A 454 -6.92 34.42 -28.47
C PRO A 454 -7.21 33.28 -29.45
N VAL A 455 -6.38 32.26 -29.39
CA VAL A 455 -6.55 31.01 -30.12
C VAL A 455 -7.19 29.96 -29.20
N LYS A 456 -8.24 29.30 -29.68
CA LYS A 456 -8.92 28.25 -28.91
C LYS A 456 -8.14 26.92 -28.98
N LEU A 457 -7.93 26.30 -27.83
CA LEU A 457 -7.38 24.96 -27.71
C LEU A 457 -8.50 23.91 -27.63
N PRO A 458 -8.24 22.66 -28.01
CA PRO A 458 -9.27 21.62 -28.02
C PRO A 458 -9.88 21.27 -26.65
N LYS A 459 -9.15 21.52 -25.56
CA LYS A 459 -9.57 21.17 -24.19
C LYS A 459 -9.20 22.28 -23.20
N PRO A 460 -9.90 22.38 -22.05
CA PRO A 460 -9.53 23.28 -20.97
C PRO A 460 -8.12 22.99 -20.44
N VAL A 461 -7.35 24.06 -20.24
CA VAL A 461 -5.98 24.01 -19.71
C VAL A 461 -6.03 24.06 -18.19
N LEU A 462 -5.24 23.21 -17.53
CA LEU A 462 -4.99 23.25 -16.09
C LEU A 462 -3.72 24.07 -15.81
N LEU A 463 -2.62 23.76 -16.53
CA LEU A 463 -1.33 24.40 -16.34
C LEU A 463 -0.64 24.62 -17.69
N GLY A 464 -0.09 25.81 -17.90
CA GLY A 464 0.63 26.16 -19.13
C GLY A 464 0.45 27.60 -19.56
N PRO A 465 1.08 27.96 -20.72
CA PRO A 465 1.92 27.12 -21.57
C PRO A 465 3.41 27.13 -21.13
N ASP A 466 4.18 26.10 -21.51
CA ASP A 466 5.62 26.24 -21.73
C ASP A 466 5.87 26.33 -23.24
N ALA A 467 6.67 27.30 -23.65
CA ALA A 467 6.96 27.55 -25.06
C ALA A 467 8.39 27.18 -25.42
N TYR A 468 8.56 26.45 -26.52
CA TYR A 468 9.84 25.97 -27.03
C TYR A 468 10.04 26.38 -28.48
N ASP A 469 11.19 26.96 -28.80
CA ASP A 469 11.65 27.14 -30.16
C ASP A 469 12.74 26.11 -30.49
N PHE A 470 12.34 24.95 -31.00
CA PHE A 470 13.27 23.85 -31.30
C PHE A 470 14.10 24.10 -32.55
N THR A 471 13.73 25.06 -33.36
CA THR A 471 14.38 25.39 -34.65
C THR A 471 15.26 26.61 -34.57
N GLY A 472 15.07 27.46 -33.55
CA GLY A 472 15.70 28.78 -33.46
C GLY A 472 15.19 29.79 -34.50
N ALA A 473 14.11 29.45 -35.22
CA ALA A 473 13.55 30.27 -36.31
C ALA A 473 12.22 30.96 -35.95
N GLY A 474 11.84 30.94 -34.65
CA GLY A 474 10.58 31.53 -34.18
C GLY A 474 9.34 30.62 -34.36
N GLY A 475 9.55 29.37 -34.76
CA GLY A 475 8.50 28.35 -34.86
C GLY A 475 8.14 27.74 -33.52
N TYR A 476 7.47 28.53 -32.65
CA TYR A 476 7.18 28.10 -31.29
C TYR A 476 6.19 26.92 -31.21
N THR A 477 6.53 25.97 -30.39
CA THR A 477 5.68 24.86 -29.96
C THR A 477 5.36 25.04 -28.49
N ILE A 478 4.10 24.87 -28.11
CA ILE A 478 3.68 25.00 -26.71
C ILE A 478 3.31 23.63 -26.12
N MET A 479 3.65 23.45 -24.85
CA MET A 479 3.24 22.32 -24.04
C MET A 479 2.23 22.80 -23.00
N VAL A 480 1.12 22.07 -22.84
CA VAL A 480 0.08 22.35 -21.85
C VAL A 480 -0.37 21.08 -21.16
N LEU A 481 -0.69 21.20 -19.89
CA LEU A 481 -1.39 20.17 -19.13
C LEU A 481 -2.88 20.52 -19.11
N HIS A 482 -3.71 19.64 -19.62
CA HIS A 482 -5.16 19.81 -19.62
C HIS A 482 -5.79 19.33 -18.29
N LYS A 483 -7.00 19.83 -18.01
CA LYS A 483 -7.77 19.41 -16.81
C LYS A 483 -8.13 17.93 -16.78
N ASP A 484 -8.10 17.25 -17.92
CA ASP A 484 -8.28 15.79 -18.02
C ASP A 484 -7.00 14.98 -17.77
N GLY A 485 -5.92 15.62 -17.31
CA GLY A 485 -4.63 15.02 -17.01
C GLY A 485 -3.76 14.71 -18.22
N SER A 486 -4.17 15.10 -19.44
CA SER A 486 -3.34 14.90 -20.63
C SER A 486 -2.36 16.05 -20.85
N LEU A 487 -1.09 15.73 -21.17
CA LEU A 487 -0.11 16.66 -21.69
C LEU A 487 -0.17 16.65 -23.22
N GLU A 488 -0.37 17.82 -23.79
CA GLU A 488 -0.48 17.98 -25.24
C GLU A 488 0.46 19.08 -25.75
N ARG A 489 0.91 18.90 -26.99
CA ARG A 489 1.81 19.81 -27.68
C ARG A 489 1.11 20.42 -28.89
N TYR A 490 1.10 21.75 -28.97
CA TYR A 490 0.44 22.52 -30.03
C TYR A 490 1.39 23.52 -30.66
N ASN A 491 1.08 23.95 -31.88
CA ASN A 491 1.64 25.18 -32.44
C ASN A 491 0.86 26.41 -31.89
N LEU A 492 1.32 27.61 -32.20
CA LEU A 492 0.68 28.85 -31.75
C LEU A 492 -0.72 29.10 -32.38
N HIS A 493 -1.13 28.32 -33.38
CA HIS A 493 -2.47 28.33 -33.95
C HIS A 493 -3.42 27.33 -33.32
N GLY A 494 -3.00 26.67 -32.23
CA GLY A 494 -3.82 25.69 -31.47
C GLY A 494 -3.95 24.33 -32.15
N GLN A 495 -3.18 24.08 -33.19
CA GLN A 495 -3.15 22.78 -33.87
C GLN A 495 -2.16 21.87 -33.18
N LYS A 496 -2.52 20.60 -33.01
CA LYS A 496 -1.64 19.59 -32.42
C LYS A 496 -0.37 19.46 -33.26
N SER A 497 0.77 19.44 -32.58
CA SER A 497 2.07 19.31 -33.26
C SER A 497 2.15 17.97 -34.00
N GLU A 498 2.69 18.01 -35.21
CA GLU A 498 2.90 16.83 -36.04
C GLU A 498 3.77 15.79 -35.32
N GLY A 499 3.41 14.52 -35.44
CA GLY A 499 4.09 13.40 -34.78
C GLY A 499 3.88 13.30 -33.26
N TRP A 500 3.18 14.26 -32.63
CA TRP A 500 2.94 14.21 -31.20
C TRP A 500 1.86 13.19 -30.83
N LYS A 501 2.20 12.22 -29.96
CA LYS A 501 1.30 11.13 -29.54
C LYS A 501 0.48 11.44 -28.28
N GLY A 502 0.76 12.57 -27.61
CA GLY A 502 0.23 12.89 -26.29
C GLY A 502 0.98 12.15 -25.18
N ILE A 503 0.84 12.65 -23.94
CA ILE A 503 1.33 11.96 -22.75
C ILE A 503 0.17 11.85 -21.77
N ARG A 504 -0.02 10.64 -21.21
CA ARG A 504 -0.87 10.37 -20.06
C ARG A 504 -0.07 9.55 -19.09
N ALA A 505 0.16 10.09 -17.91
CA ALA A 505 0.80 9.33 -16.84
C ALA A 505 -0.25 8.46 -16.11
N PRO A 506 0.17 7.35 -15.50
CA PRO A 506 -0.70 6.54 -14.63
C PRO A 506 -1.09 7.29 -13.35
N GLU A 507 -0.26 8.23 -12.90
CA GLU A 507 -0.50 9.06 -11.71
C GLU A 507 -0.75 10.52 -12.10
N THR A 508 -1.22 11.34 -11.14
CA THR A 508 -1.47 12.77 -11.36
C THR A 508 -0.18 13.52 -11.73
N ILE A 509 -0.20 14.18 -12.85
CA ILE A 509 0.93 15.03 -13.31
C ILE A 509 0.91 16.34 -12.53
N LYS A 510 2.00 16.66 -11.85
CA LYS A 510 2.11 17.80 -10.93
C LYS A 510 2.56 19.09 -11.61
N ASN A 511 3.38 18.99 -12.66
CA ASN A 511 3.99 20.11 -13.35
C ASN A 511 4.02 19.88 -14.86
N LEU A 512 4.27 20.93 -15.63
CA LEU A 512 4.64 20.78 -17.03
C LEU A 512 5.94 19.98 -17.14
N PRO A 513 6.13 19.18 -18.21
CA PRO A 513 7.28 18.32 -18.36
C PRO A 513 8.56 19.12 -18.57
N GLU A 514 9.64 18.63 -18.01
CA GLU A 514 10.98 19.17 -18.21
C GLU A 514 11.61 18.52 -19.44
N LEU A 515 12.16 19.34 -20.35
CA LEU A 515 12.91 18.84 -21.49
C LEU A 515 14.30 18.40 -21.05
N VAL A 516 14.63 17.14 -21.24
CA VAL A 516 15.93 16.55 -20.93
C VAL A 516 16.64 16.23 -22.24
N GLU A 517 17.80 16.81 -22.45
CA GLU A 517 18.65 16.49 -23.59
C GLU A 517 19.90 15.77 -23.12
N THR A 518 20.11 14.53 -23.58
CA THR A 518 21.30 13.74 -23.24
C THR A 518 22.57 14.37 -23.83
N GLN A 519 23.74 13.98 -23.33
CA GLN A 519 25.02 14.46 -23.87
C GLN A 519 25.25 14.11 -25.36
N LYS A 520 24.42 13.20 -25.90
CA LYS A 520 24.44 12.83 -27.35
C LYS A 520 23.35 13.54 -28.16
N GLY A 521 22.64 14.54 -27.58
CA GLY A 521 21.62 15.32 -28.26
C GLY A 521 20.26 14.62 -28.42
N LYS A 522 20.05 13.43 -27.80
CA LYS A 522 18.70 12.83 -27.74
C LYS A 522 17.84 13.53 -26.72
N ARG A 523 16.57 13.80 -27.08
CA ARG A 523 15.62 14.55 -26.26
C ARG A 523 14.53 13.65 -25.69
N TYR A 524 14.16 13.94 -24.46
CA TYR A 524 13.13 13.23 -23.69
C TYR A 524 12.35 14.21 -22.83
N TRP A 525 11.18 13.80 -22.37
CA TRP A 525 10.39 14.55 -21.38
C TRP A 525 10.46 13.88 -20.02
N ALA A 526 10.89 14.60 -19.00
CA ALA A 526 10.74 14.20 -17.61
C ALA A 526 9.41 14.75 -17.07
N VAL A 527 8.50 13.85 -16.73
CA VAL A 527 7.16 14.16 -16.25
C VAL A 527 7.10 13.84 -14.76
N ARG A 528 6.89 14.85 -13.95
CA ARG A 528 6.78 14.74 -12.50
C ARG A 528 5.34 14.43 -12.12
N THR A 529 5.12 13.25 -11.53
CA THR A 529 3.81 12.83 -11.03
C THR A 529 3.71 13.01 -9.52
N SER A 530 2.55 12.74 -8.94
CA SER A 530 2.33 12.74 -7.48
C SER A 530 3.22 11.72 -6.74
N ILE A 531 3.78 10.73 -7.45
CA ILE A 531 4.50 9.60 -6.86
C ILE A 531 5.95 9.54 -7.31
N ARG A 532 6.23 9.78 -8.59
CA ARG A 532 7.55 9.59 -9.20
C ARG A 532 7.78 10.50 -10.40
N THR A 533 9.01 10.52 -10.89
CA THR A 533 9.34 11.12 -12.18
C THR A 533 9.41 10.02 -13.24
N LEU A 534 8.63 10.17 -14.32
CA LEU A 534 8.61 9.29 -15.47
C LEU A 534 9.32 9.94 -16.65
N LEU A 535 9.99 9.15 -17.47
CA LEU A 535 10.63 9.62 -18.70
C LEU A 535 9.83 9.16 -19.92
N TYR A 536 9.63 10.07 -20.85
CA TYR A 536 8.88 9.83 -22.09
C TYR A 536 9.71 10.16 -23.31
N PRO A 537 9.48 9.48 -24.45
CA PRO A 537 10.08 9.88 -25.72
C PRO A 537 9.72 11.33 -26.10
N PHE A 538 10.57 11.96 -26.91
CA PHE A 538 10.33 13.35 -27.37
C PHE A 538 9.01 13.53 -28.11
N GLU A 539 8.52 12.51 -28.80
CA GLU A 539 7.25 12.46 -29.51
C GLU A 539 6.04 12.15 -28.59
N GLY A 540 6.29 11.91 -27.29
CA GLY A 540 5.25 11.45 -26.35
C GLY A 540 4.95 9.95 -26.49
N GLY A 541 3.74 9.56 -26.13
CA GLY A 541 3.30 8.16 -26.11
C GLY A 541 3.46 7.53 -24.73
N ASP A 542 3.94 6.29 -24.67
CA ASP A 542 4.11 5.55 -23.43
C ASP A 542 5.43 5.92 -22.72
N ALA A 543 5.43 5.82 -21.38
CA ALA A 543 6.62 6.02 -20.58
C ALA A 543 7.70 4.97 -20.93
N LEU A 544 8.96 5.40 -20.84
CA LEU A 544 10.09 4.49 -21.04
C LEU A 544 10.15 3.48 -19.89
N ASN A 545 10.32 2.21 -20.24
CA ASN A 545 10.51 1.15 -19.24
C ASN A 545 11.94 1.19 -18.69
N LEU A 546 12.11 1.84 -17.54
CA LEU A 546 13.41 2.01 -16.89
C LEU A 546 13.74 0.88 -15.90
N LYS A 547 12.84 -0.09 -15.70
CA LYS A 547 12.90 -1.08 -14.60
C LYS A 547 13.05 -0.41 -13.23
N ASP A 548 12.36 0.73 -13.06
CA ASP A 548 12.33 1.57 -11.89
C ASP A 548 11.16 1.18 -10.98
N GLU A 549 11.26 0.00 -10.35
CA GLU A 549 10.24 -0.52 -9.43
C GLU A 549 10.70 -0.33 -7.97
N GLY A 550 9.76 -0.06 -7.08
CA GLY A 550 10.02 0.05 -5.66
C GLY A 550 11.00 1.16 -5.30
N GLY A 551 11.94 0.89 -4.42
CA GLY A 551 12.96 1.86 -3.99
C GLY A 551 13.85 2.40 -5.12
N LYS A 552 13.78 1.81 -6.32
CA LYS A 552 14.51 2.28 -7.51
C LYS A 552 13.73 3.32 -8.32
N MET A 553 12.49 3.63 -7.95
CA MET A 553 11.71 4.69 -8.60
C MET A 553 12.38 6.05 -8.39
N ILE A 554 12.39 6.86 -9.45
CA ILE A 554 12.90 8.24 -9.40
C ILE A 554 11.93 9.09 -8.56
N LYS A 555 12.43 9.79 -7.56
CA LYS A 555 11.60 10.69 -6.73
C LYS A 555 10.90 11.77 -7.57
N PRO A 556 9.73 12.27 -7.14
CA PRO A 556 9.00 13.35 -7.85
C PRO A 556 9.82 14.65 -7.97
N ASP A 557 10.64 14.94 -6.99
CA ASP A 557 11.47 16.15 -6.86
C ASP A 557 12.94 15.93 -7.27
N ALA A 558 13.28 14.73 -7.77
CA ALA A 558 14.65 14.42 -8.16
C ALA A 558 15.16 15.35 -9.28
N VAL A 559 16.39 15.80 -9.13
CA VAL A 559 17.10 16.48 -10.24
C VAL A 559 17.50 15.45 -11.29
N ILE A 560 17.07 15.66 -12.53
CA ILE A 560 17.41 14.81 -13.65
C ILE A 560 18.70 15.31 -14.29
N THR A 561 19.77 14.58 -14.13
CA THR A 561 21.10 14.95 -14.69
C THR A 561 21.36 14.17 -15.96
N PRO A 562 21.54 14.84 -17.12
CA PRO A 562 21.87 14.17 -18.38
C PRO A 562 23.23 13.45 -18.33
N THR A 563 23.29 12.23 -18.84
CA THR A 563 24.51 11.44 -18.99
C THR A 563 24.76 11.09 -20.47
N ALA A 564 25.92 10.48 -20.76
CA ALA A 564 26.25 10.07 -22.13
C ALA A 564 25.30 9.02 -22.74
N LYS A 565 24.62 8.22 -21.89
CA LYS A 565 23.73 7.13 -22.34
C LYS A 565 22.29 7.25 -21.81
N GLY A 566 21.98 8.34 -21.11
CA GLY A 566 20.67 8.50 -20.52
C GLY A 566 20.64 9.61 -19.46
N VAL A 567 20.14 9.31 -18.30
CA VAL A 567 20.03 10.25 -17.17
C VAL A 567 20.45 9.61 -15.86
N SER A 568 20.88 10.44 -14.92
CA SER A 568 21.13 10.07 -13.54
C SER A 568 20.13 10.81 -12.64
N ALA A 569 19.52 10.11 -11.67
CA ALA A 569 18.53 10.68 -10.78
C ALA A 569 18.53 10.01 -9.41
N GLU A 570 18.12 10.74 -8.37
CA GLU A 570 17.92 10.20 -7.04
C GLU A 570 16.63 9.37 -6.98
N CYS A 571 16.75 8.17 -6.36
CA CYS A 571 15.65 7.24 -6.18
C CYS A 571 15.15 7.22 -4.73
N TYR A 572 14.02 6.56 -4.49
CA TYR A 572 13.43 6.45 -3.15
C TYR A 572 14.32 5.74 -2.13
N ASP A 573 15.23 4.87 -2.56
CA ASP A 573 16.21 4.23 -1.69
C ASP A 573 17.38 5.17 -1.28
N GLY A 574 17.30 6.45 -1.63
CA GLY A 574 18.31 7.48 -1.34
C GLY A 574 19.57 7.37 -2.19
N ARG A 575 19.60 6.49 -3.21
CA ARG A 575 20.73 6.33 -4.11
C ARG A 575 20.47 7.06 -5.41
N THR A 576 21.52 7.71 -5.94
CA THR A 576 21.52 8.21 -7.32
C THR A 576 21.83 7.04 -8.27
N ARG A 577 21.00 6.87 -9.29
CA ARG A 577 21.10 5.78 -10.28
C ARG A 577 21.16 6.31 -11.69
N ASP A 578 21.90 5.58 -12.54
CA ASP A 578 21.96 5.85 -13.96
C ASP A 578 20.93 5.00 -14.71
N PHE A 579 20.05 5.68 -15.45
CA PHE A 579 19.04 5.08 -16.30
C PHE A 579 19.47 5.21 -17.76
N LYS A 580 19.64 4.08 -18.43
CA LYS A 580 19.99 4.06 -19.86
C LYS A 580 18.74 4.32 -20.69
N LEU A 581 18.80 5.31 -21.57
CA LEU A 581 17.75 5.66 -22.53
C LEU A 581 18.22 5.24 -23.94
N ASN A 582 17.42 4.38 -24.56
CA ASN A 582 17.76 3.81 -25.89
C ASN A 582 17.26 4.71 -27.03
#